data_3e6005897130e098ca9cf54db51adacd
#
_entry.id   3e6005897130e098ca9cf54db51adacd
#
_cell.length_a   1.000
_cell.length_b   1.000
_cell.length_c   1.000
_cell.angle_alpha   90.00
_cell.angle_beta   90.00
_cell.angle_gamma   90.00
#
_symmetry.space_group_name_H-M   'P 1'
#
loop_
_entity.id
_entity.type
_entity.pdbx_description
1 polymer ?
#
loop_
_entity_poly.entity_id
_entity_poly.type
_entity_poly.pdbx_seq_one_letter_code
_entity_poly.pdbx_strand_id
1 'polypeptide(L)'
;MRKIILILFLGIFCLGNLWAQQIKHYNNNSGLSHNTVMCLFQDSKGFIWVGTKNGLNRFDGHDFKVYQRGDSINELRNSMIYCITEDKDKTLWIATDKGISLYDPFTETFSNFNKQTDKQERVDGFINKIYIDKSDRVWILSGDGLFIYQPSEDKLYNMHDRFAPYTAYA
;
A
#
# COMPACT_ATOMS: atom_id res chain seq x y z
N MET A 1 -44.85 27.71 -34.24
CA MET A 1 -44.17 28.21 -33.02
C MET A 1 -43.94 27.13 -31.96
N ARG A 2 -44.91 26.37 -31.50
CA ARG A 2 -44.72 25.31 -30.47
C ARG A 2 -43.66 24.24 -30.82
N LYS A 3 -43.56 23.79 -32.08
CA LYS A 3 -42.56 22.80 -32.50
C LYS A 3 -41.12 23.29 -32.53
N ILE A 4 -40.94 24.58 -32.83
CA ILE A 4 -39.62 25.25 -32.85
C ILE A 4 -39.10 25.44 -31.44
N ILE A 5 -39.96 25.78 -30.47
CA ILE A 5 -39.60 25.89 -29.04
C ILE A 5 -39.20 24.54 -28.47
N LEU A 6 -39.87 23.44 -28.87
CA LEU A 6 -39.52 22.08 -28.40
C LEU A 6 -38.16 21.63 -28.91
N ILE A 7 -37.79 21.96 -30.15
CA ILE A 7 -36.50 21.64 -30.76
C ILE A 7 -35.38 22.43 -30.09
N LEU A 8 -35.62 23.71 -29.78
CA LEU A 8 -34.67 24.58 -29.02
C LEU A 8 -34.46 24.05 -27.59
N PHE A 9 -35.51 23.56 -26.91
CA PHE A 9 -35.39 23.00 -25.57
C PHE A 9 -34.64 21.65 -25.57
N LEU A 10 -34.85 20.81 -26.60
CA LEU A 10 -34.09 19.57 -26.75
C LEU A 10 -32.61 19.81 -27.06
N GLY A 11 -32.28 20.84 -27.83
CA GLY A 11 -30.90 21.21 -28.14
C GLY A 11 -30.11 21.71 -26.92
N ILE A 12 -30.78 22.45 -26.02
CA ILE A 12 -30.13 22.94 -24.78
C ILE A 12 -29.89 21.85 -23.79
N PHE A 13 -30.74 20.80 -23.74
CA PHE A 13 -30.58 19.65 -22.87
C PHE A 13 -29.40 18.75 -23.25
N CYS A 14 -29.03 18.70 -24.55
CA CYS A 14 -27.85 17.95 -25.03
C CYS A 14 -26.50 18.63 -24.74
N LEU A 15 -26.47 19.92 -24.44
CA LEU A 15 -25.21 20.65 -24.15
C LEU A 15 -24.76 20.54 -22.69
N GLY A 16 -25.59 19.94 -21.81
CA GLY A 16 -25.35 19.96 -20.35
C GLY A 16 -24.36 18.91 -19.81
N ASN A 17 -23.82 18.00 -20.63
CA ASN A 17 -23.05 16.85 -20.11
C ASN A 17 -21.65 16.68 -20.70
N LEU A 18 -21.03 17.75 -21.20
CA LEU A 18 -19.62 17.73 -21.51
C LEU A 18 -18.80 18.01 -20.22
N TRP A 19 -18.84 17.07 -19.30
CA TRP A 19 -17.85 17.03 -18.22
C TRP A 19 -16.51 16.64 -18.85
N ALA A 20 -15.69 17.64 -19.20
CA ALA A 20 -14.32 17.40 -19.58
C ALA A 20 -13.61 16.83 -18.35
N GLN A 21 -13.30 15.53 -18.37
CA GLN A 21 -12.55 14.87 -17.32
C GLN A 21 -11.13 15.44 -17.37
N GLN A 22 -10.80 16.32 -16.42
CA GLN A 22 -9.47 16.91 -16.33
C GLN A 22 -8.50 15.87 -15.79
N ILE A 23 -7.57 15.41 -16.63
CA ILE A 23 -6.48 14.54 -16.19
C ILE A 23 -5.47 15.39 -15.43
N LYS A 24 -5.30 15.12 -14.14
CA LYS A 24 -4.29 15.76 -13.31
C LYS A 24 -3.06 14.83 -13.19
N HIS A 25 -1.90 15.37 -13.53
CA HIS A 25 -0.64 14.64 -13.48
C HIS A 25 0.15 15.03 -12.22
N TYR A 26 0.57 14.04 -11.43
CA TYR A 26 1.36 14.24 -10.22
C TYR A 26 2.78 13.73 -10.42
N ASN A 27 3.76 14.50 -9.99
CA ASN A 27 5.18 14.19 -10.04
C ASN A 27 5.93 14.84 -8.86
N ASN A 28 7.27 14.79 -8.84
CA ASN A 28 8.06 15.41 -7.78
C ASN A 28 7.76 16.91 -7.59
N ASN A 29 7.49 17.65 -8.68
CA ASN A 29 7.17 19.09 -8.59
C ASN A 29 5.80 19.33 -7.96
N SER A 30 4.93 18.35 -7.93
CA SER A 30 3.62 18.39 -7.27
C SER A 30 3.60 17.74 -5.88
N GLY A 31 4.78 17.51 -5.27
CA GLY A 31 4.92 17.03 -3.90
C GLY A 31 5.11 15.53 -3.74
N LEU A 32 5.12 14.74 -4.82
CA LEU A 32 5.42 13.31 -4.75
C LEU A 32 6.92 13.08 -4.44
N SER A 33 7.24 12.16 -3.54
CA SER A 33 8.62 11.93 -3.09
C SER A 33 9.56 11.42 -4.19
N HIS A 34 9.02 10.74 -5.22
CA HIS A 34 9.78 10.24 -6.37
C HIS A 34 8.85 9.89 -7.54
N ASN A 35 9.29 10.12 -8.79
CA ASN A 35 8.50 9.86 -10.00
C ASN A 35 8.26 8.36 -10.27
N THR A 36 9.09 7.47 -9.74
CA THR A 36 8.88 6.03 -9.87
C THR A 36 7.95 5.54 -8.78
N VAL A 37 6.69 5.36 -9.12
CA VAL A 37 5.67 4.76 -8.27
C VAL A 37 5.77 3.24 -8.36
N MET A 38 5.79 2.57 -7.21
CA MET A 38 5.87 1.11 -7.09
C MET A 38 4.52 0.48 -6.75
N CYS A 39 3.73 1.15 -5.91
CA CYS A 39 2.41 0.68 -5.52
C CYS A 39 1.48 1.83 -5.15
N LEU A 40 0.18 1.52 -5.20
CA LEU A 40 -0.92 2.39 -4.78
C LEU A 40 -1.85 1.59 -3.87
N PHE A 41 -2.36 2.25 -2.84
CA PHE A 41 -3.34 1.67 -1.93
C PHE A 41 -4.30 2.76 -1.42
N GLN A 42 -5.59 2.47 -1.36
CA GLN A 42 -6.56 3.35 -0.70
C GLN A 42 -6.92 2.75 0.66
N ASP A 43 -6.70 3.50 1.72
CA ASP A 43 -7.06 3.08 3.07
C ASP A 43 -8.57 3.23 3.34
N SER A 44 -9.02 2.68 4.46
CA SER A 44 -10.43 2.72 4.86
C SER A 44 -10.92 4.12 5.24
N LYS A 45 -10.04 5.10 5.41
CA LYS A 45 -10.35 6.53 5.62
C LYS A 45 -10.47 7.30 4.30
N GLY A 46 -10.13 6.66 3.17
CA GLY A 46 -10.18 7.25 1.84
C GLY A 46 -8.89 7.93 1.36
N PHE A 47 -7.83 7.98 2.17
CA PHE A 47 -6.52 8.47 1.72
C PHE A 47 -5.90 7.55 0.68
N ILE A 48 -5.25 8.13 -0.33
CA ILE A 48 -4.46 7.35 -1.30
C ILE A 48 -3.01 7.33 -0.82
N TRP A 49 -2.51 6.13 -0.60
CA TRP A 49 -1.12 5.89 -0.26
C TRP A 49 -0.33 5.53 -1.51
N VAL A 50 0.79 6.21 -1.72
CA VAL A 50 1.66 6.04 -2.89
C VAL A 50 3.04 5.61 -2.41
N GLY A 51 3.38 4.36 -2.65
CA GLY A 51 4.72 3.84 -2.42
C GLY A 51 5.62 4.13 -3.62
N THR A 52 6.78 4.72 -3.38
CA THR A 52 7.75 5.09 -4.41
C THR A 52 9.14 4.50 -4.13
N LYS A 53 10.08 4.73 -5.03
CA LYS A 53 11.51 4.39 -4.80
C LYS A 53 12.17 5.21 -3.68
N ASN A 54 11.57 6.34 -3.27
CA ASN A 54 12.17 7.23 -2.27
C ASN A 54 11.15 7.83 -1.31
N GLY A 55 10.25 7.03 -0.81
CA GLY A 55 9.32 7.41 0.23
C GLY A 55 7.92 6.85 0.07
N LEU A 56 7.20 6.92 1.17
CA LEU A 56 5.77 6.69 1.27
C LEU A 56 5.06 8.03 1.26
N ASN A 57 4.01 8.15 0.48
CA ASN A 57 3.26 9.39 0.35
C ASN A 57 1.78 9.13 0.69
N ARG A 58 1.18 9.98 1.53
CA ARG A 58 -0.25 10.00 1.79
C ARG A 58 -0.86 11.18 1.06
N PHE A 59 -1.80 10.92 0.18
CA PHE A 59 -2.53 11.94 -0.57
C PHE A 59 -3.95 12.09 -0.02
N ASP A 60 -4.37 13.30 0.27
CA ASP A 60 -5.68 13.62 0.85
C ASP A 60 -6.70 14.16 -0.19
N GLY A 61 -6.32 14.18 -1.47
CA GLY A 61 -7.09 14.79 -2.56
C GLY A 61 -6.53 16.14 -3.01
N HIS A 62 -5.68 16.77 -2.20
CA HIS A 62 -5.09 18.10 -2.47
C HIS A 62 -3.56 18.01 -2.43
N ASP A 63 -2.99 17.56 -1.30
CA ASP A 63 -1.56 17.59 -1.03
C ASP A 63 -1.00 16.22 -0.68
N PHE A 64 0.32 16.07 -0.82
CA PHE A 64 1.07 14.90 -0.37
C PHE A 64 1.74 15.16 0.97
N LYS A 65 1.47 14.32 1.97
CA LYS A 65 2.31 14.17 3.15
C LYS A 65 3.33 13.07 2.88
N VAL A 66 4.62 13.43 2.88
CA VAL A 66 5.73 12.53 2.55
C VAL A 66 6.36 11.98 3.81
N TYR A 67 6.61 10.67 3.82
CA TYR A 67 7.35 9.96 4.84
C TYR A 67 8.56 9.29 4.19
N GLN A 68 9.73 9.55 4.73
CA GLN A 68 10.99 8.94 4.29
C GLN A 68 11.65 8.23 5.46
N ARG A 69 12.67 7.43 5.16
CA ARG A 69 13.46 6.79 6.19
C ARG A 69 14.00 7.82 7.16
N GLY A 70 13.78 7.58 8.45
CA GLY A 70 14.40 8.32 9.55
C GLY A 70 15.30 7.43 10.40
N ASP A 71 15.97 8.06 11.36
CA ASP A 71 16.88 7.38 12.28
C ASP A 71 16.22 6.95 13.60
N SER A 72 14.98 7.40 13.83
CA SER A 72 14.16 7.03 14.99
C SER A 72 13.43 5.70 14.78
N ILE A 73 13.18 4.97 15.87
CA ILE A 73 12.40 3.72 15.85
C ILE A 73 10.93 3.92 15.45
N ASN A 74 10.42 5.16 15.57
CA ASN A 74 9.05 5.52 15.26
C ASN A 74 8.92 6.12 13.85
N GLU A 75 9.94 5.95 13.01
CA GLU A 75 9.98 6.44 11.64
C GLU A 75 10.02 5.29 10.64
N LEU A 76 9.77 5.60 9.39
CA LEU A 76 9.78 4.63 8.30
C LEU A 76 11.16 3.94 8.20
N ARG A 77 11.19 2.61 8.21
CA ARG A 77 12.42 1.81 8.25
C ARG A 77 13.28 1.96 6.98
N ASN A 78 12.62 2.10 5.82
CA ASN A 78 13.29 2.26 4.53
C ASN A 78 12.40 3.04 3.56
N SER A 79 13.01 3.85 2.70
CA SER A 79 12.27 4.70 1.75
C SER A 79 11.82 3.97 0.48
N MET A 80 12.34 2.78 0.17
CA MET A 80 11.91 2.01 -1.00
C MET A 80 10.69 1.15 -0.64
N ILE A 81 9.53 1.50 -1.20
CA ILE A 81 8.23 0.91 -0.84
C ILE A 81 7.72 0.04 -1.98
N TYR A 82 7.44 -1.23 -1.72
CA TYR A 82 7.00 -2.19 -2.75
C TYR A 82 5.52 -2.54 -2.67
N CYS A 83 4.96 -2.59 -1.45
CA CYS A 83 3.57 -2.95 -1.24
C CYS A 83 3.02 -2.25 0.00
N ILE A 84 1.72 -1.93 -0.03
CA ILE A 84 1.00 -1.35 1.10
C ILE A 84 -0.33 -2.11 1.20
N THR A 85 -0.72 -2.46 2.40
CA THR A 85 -2.04 -3.05 2.70
C THR A 85 -2.49 -2.64 4.11
N GLU A 86 -3.79 -2.70 4.38
CA GLU A 86 -4.39 -2.35 5.67
C GLU A 86 -4.96 -3.60 6.31
N ASP A 87 -4.75 -3.77 7.62
CA ASP A 87 -5.38 -4.83 8.40
C ASP A 87 -6.74 -4.38 8.98
N LYS A 88 -7.43 -5.28 9.68
CA LYS A 88 -8.72 -5.00 10.31
C LYS A 88 -8.64 -3.93 11.40
N ASP A 89 -7.49 -3.79 12.05
CA ASP A 89 -7.22 -2.81 13.11
C ASP A 89 -6.77 -1.46 12.55
N LYS A 90 -6.81 -1.31 11.20
CA LYS A 90 -6.44 -0.10 10.44
C LYS A 90 -4.95 0.19 10.40
N THR A 91 -4.13 -0.71 10.86
CA THR A 91 -2.68 -0.61 10.72
C THR A 91 -2.27 -0.83 9.26
N LEU A 92 -1.45 0.06 8.71
CA LEU A 92 -0.88 -0.16 7.39
C LEU A 92 0.39 -0.99 7.49
N TRP A 93 0.42 -2.04 6.72
CA TRP A 93 1.57 -2.92 6.53
C TRP A 93 2.32 -2.46 5.28
N ILE A 94 3.56 -2.06 5.43
CA ILE A 94 4.36 -1.42 4.39
C ILE A 94 5.59 -2.28 4.12
N ALA A 95 5.60 -2.91 2.95
CA ALA A 95 6.72 -3.73 2.47
C ALA A 95 7.85 -2.84 1.97
N THR A 96 9.05 -3.05 2.49
CA THR A 96 10.25 -2.29 2.14
C THR A 96 11.41 -3.19 1.74
N ASP A 97 12.52 -2.57 1.33
CA ASP A 97 13.79 -3.25 1.04
C ASP A 97 14.49 -3.81 2.30
N LYS A 98 14.02 -3.42 3.49
CA LYS A 98 14.59 -3.83 4.79
C LYS A 98 13.52 -4.28 5.78
N GLY A 99 12.63 -5.18 5.33
CA GLY A 99 11.56 -5.71 6.16
C GLY A 99 10.27 -4.90 6.06
N ILE A 100 9.42 -5.01 7.07
CA ILE A 100 8.08 -4.45 7.10
C ILE A 100 8.02 -3.33 8.13
N SER A 101 7.52 -2.16 7.72
CA SER A 101 7.09 -1.10 8.62
C SER A 101 5.59 -1.16 8.82
N LEU A 102 5.15 -0.95 10.05
CA LEU A 102 3.75 -0.85 10.43
C LEU A 102 3.45 0.63 10.75
N TYR A 103 2.39 1.17 10.18
CA TYR A 103 1.96 2.53 10.44
C TYR A 103 0.62 2.54 11.15
N ASP A 104 0.57 3.17 12.32
CA ASP A 104 -0.67 3.40 13.06
C ASP A 104 -1.27 4.76 12.65
N PRO A 105 -2.46 4.78 12.02
CA PRO A 105 -3.09 6.02 11.57
C PRO A 105 -3.75 6.83 12.68
N PHE A 106 -3.80 6.33 13.92
CA PHE A 106 -4.33 7.06 15.07
C PHE A 106 -3.26 7.88 15.77
N THR A 107 -2.06 7.30 15.92
CA THR A 107 -0.90 7.96 16.53
C THR A 107 0.00 8.62 15.51
N GLU A 108 -0.20 8.33 14.22
CA GLU A 108 0.65 8.73 13.08
C GLU A 108 2.12 8.33 13.26
N THR A 109 2.37 7.18 13.90
CA THR A 109 3.71 6.65 14.17
C THR A 109 3.98 5.36 13.40
N PHE A 110 5.27 5.11 13.17
CA PHE A 110 5.72 3.84 12.61
C PHE A 110 6.25 2.93 13.70
N SER A 111 6.17 1.64 13.45
CA SER A 111 6.89 0.60 14.19
C SER A 111 7.41 -0.44 13.19
N ASN A 112 8.29 -1.33 13.65
CA ASN A 112 8.83 -2.38 12.80
C ASN A 112 8.19 -3.73 13.15
N PHE A 113 7.85 -4.51 12.13
CA PHE A 113 7.45 -5.89 12.33
C PHE A 113 8.68 -6.74 12.72
N ASN A 114 8.74 -7.18 13.98
CA ASN A 114 9.90 -7.85 14.58
C ASN A 114 9.60 -9.30 15.02
N LYS A 115 8.66 -9.98 14.36
CA LYS A 115 8.37 -11.38 14.66
C LYS A 115 9.40 -12.29 14.02
N GLN A 116 9.61 -13.42 14.69
CA GLN A 116 10.49 -14.49 14.22
C GLN A 116 9.78 -15.85 14.31
N THR A 117 10.22 -16.80 13.48
CA THR A 117 9.75 -18.18 13.53
C THR A 117 10.30 -18.89 14.77
N ASP A 118 9.78 -20.08 15.05
CA ASP A 118 10.34 -20.96 16.10
C ASP A 118 11.83 -21.34 15.84
N LYS A 119 12.28 -21.25 14.58
CA LYS A 119 13.68 -21.43 14.16
C LYS A 119 14.49 -20.13 14.20
N GLN A 120 13.94 -19.05 14.79
CA GLN A 120 14.55 -17.71 14.88
C GLN A 120 14.77 -17.01 13.53
N GLU A 121 14.09 -17.43 12.46
CA GLU A 121 14.12 -16.74 11.18
C GLU A 121 13.29 -15.47 11.27
N ARG A 122 13.75 -14.41 10.62
CA ARG A 122 13.11 -13.09 10.60
C ARG A 122 12.75 -12.65 9.19
N VAL A 123 11.85 -11.71 9.11
CA VAL A 123 11.44 -11.07 7.85
C VAL A 123 12.09 -9.68 7.77
N ASP A 124 13.42 -9.63 7.68
CA ASP A 124 14.24 -8.40 7.76
C ASP A 124 14.79 -7.93 6.42
N GLY A 125 14.70 -8.76 5.37
CA GLY A 125 15.20 -8.48 4.03
C GLY A 125 14.18 -7.80 3.13
N PHE A 126 14.41 -7.90 1.83
CA PHE A 126 13.53 -7.42 0.79
C PHE A 126 12.15 -8.08 0.85
N ILE A 127 11.10 -7.29 0.97
CA ILE A 127 9.70 -7.72 0.96
C ILE A 127 9.05 -7.30 -0.34
N ASN A 128 8.67 -8.27 -1.15
CA ASN A 128 8.03 -8.04 -2.44
C ASN A 128 6.54 -7.71 -2.29
N LYS A 129 5.82 -8.53 -1.51
CA LYS A 129 4.37 -8.47 -1.40
C LYS A 129 3.89 -8.84 -0.01
N ILE A 130 2.82 -8.17 0.43
CA ILE A 130 2.06 -8.53 1.61
C ILE A 130 0.60 -8.68 1.18
N TYR A 131 -0.05 -9.74 1.65
CA TYR A 131 -1.47 -9.99 1.42
C TYR A 131 -2.12 -10.43 2.73
N ILE A 132 -3.24 -9.80 3.10
CA ILE A 132 -4.03 -10.17 4.27
C ILE A 132 -5.27 -10.90 3.79
N ASP A 133 -5.45 -12.13 4.25
CA ASP A 133 -6.57 -12.97 3.83
C ASP A 133 -7.82 -12.75 4.71
N LYS A 134 -8.93 -13.40 4.32
CA LYS A 134 -10.21 -13.29 5.04
C LYS A 134 -10.19 -13.84 6.46
N SER A 135 -9.16 -14.57 6.84
CA SER A 135 -8.92 -15.11 8.19
C SER A 135 -7.91 -14.26 8.97
N ASP A 136 -7.63 -13.04 8.52
CA ASP A 136 -6.64 -12.11 9.08
C ASP A 136 -5.20 -12.63 9.09
N ARG A 137 -4.88 -13.69 8.33
CA ARG A 137 -3.50 -14.14 8.20
C ARG A 137 -2.75 -13.22 7.24
N VAL A 138 -1.56 -12.84 7.64
CA VAL A 138 -0.68 -11.97 6.84
C VAL A 138 0.33 -12.83 6.08
N TRP A 139 0.16 -12.90 4.78
CA TRP A 139 1.04 -13.60 3.86
C TRP A 139 2.14 -12.65 3.40
N ILE A 140 3.40 -13.04 3.57
CA ILE A 140 4.57 -12.21 3.31
C ILE A 140 5.46 -12.91 2.32
N LEU A 141 5.59 -12.34 1.13
CA LEU A 141 6.52 -12.79 0.11
C LEU A 141 7.80 -11.97 0.22
N SER A 142 8.86 -12.59 0.70
CA SER A 142 10.19 -11.99 0.85
C SER A 142 11.21 -12.58 -0.13
N GLY A 143 12.42 -12.00 -0.17
CA GLY A 143 13.55 -12.60 -0.88
C GLY A 143 13.97 -13.97 -0.33
N ASP A 144 13.69 -14.23 0.94
CA ASP A 144 14.05 -15.47 1.65
C ASP A 144 12.94 -16.53 1.63
N GLY A 145 11.80 -16.23 0.96
CA GLY A 145 10.69 -17.17 0.80
C GLY A 145 9.33 -16.63 1.21
N LEU A 146 8.41 -17.54 1.43
CA LEU A 146 7.02 -17.25 1.81
C LEU A 146 6.83 -17.48 3.32
N PHE A 147 6.35 -16.43 3.99
CA PHE A 147 6.01 -16.49 5.41
C PHE A 147 4.52 -16.23 5.62
N ILE A 148 3.98 -16.74 6.71
CA ILE A 148 2.62 -16.44 7.19
C ILE A 148 2.71 -16.01 8.65
N TYR A 149 2.26 -14.80 8.93
CA TYR A 149 2.02 -14.34 10.29
C TYR A 149 0.55 -14.55 10.65
N GLN A 150 0.29 -15.19 11.78
CA GLN A 150 -1.04 -15.44 12.31
C GLN A 150 -1.25 -14.60 13.58
N PRO A 151 -1.95 -13.44 13.48
CA PRO A 151 -2.12 -12.52 14.60
C PRO A 151 -2.81 -13.15 15.81
N SER A 152 -3.78 -14.06 15.60
CA SER A 152 -4.52 -14.74 16.67
C SER A 152 -3.65 -15.61 17.57
N GLU A 153 -2.51 -16.07 17.07
CA GLU A 153 -1.54 -16.90 17.79
C GLU A 153 -0.24 -16.14 18.11
N ASP A 154 -0.11 -14.92 17.56
CA ASP A 154 1.11 -14.11 17.57
C ASP A 154 2.34 -14.87 17.03
N LYS A 155 2.15 -15.70 15.98
CA LYS A 155 3.18 -16.59 15.44
C LYS A 155 3.49 -16.31 13.98
N LEU A 156 4.77 -16.40 13.64
CA LEU A 156 5.29 -16.35 12.28
C LEU A 156 5.73 -17.75 11.84
N TYR A 157 5.29 -18.17 10.67
CA TYR A 157 5.62 -19.47 10.06
C TYR A 157 6.40 -19.26 8.76
N ASN A 158 7.49 -19.99 8.57
CA ASN A 158 8.15 -20.12 7.28
C ASN A 158 7.49 -21.28 6.50
N MET A 159 7.02 -21.00 5.29
CA MET A 159 6.33 -22.00 4.46
C MET A 159 7.27 -22.82 3.58
N HIS A 160 8.55 -22.51 3.55
CA HIS A 160 9.54 -23.25 2.76
C HIS A 160 9.51 -24.76 3.08
N ASP A 161 9.50 -25.11 4.35
CA ASP A 161 9.49 -26.51 4.79
C ASP A 161 8.21 -27.28 4.42
N ARG A 162 7.09 -26.57 4.24
CA ARG A 162 5.80 -27.16 3.83
C ARG A 162 5.72 -27.44 2.33
N PHE A 163 6.48 -26.70 1.51
CA PHE A 163 6.50 -26.85 0.04
C PHE A 163 7.76 -27.56 -0.46
N ALA A 164 8.75 -27.81 0.39
CA ALA A 164 9.98 -28.50 0.02
C ALA A 164 9.79 -29.84 -0.74
N PRO A 165 8.75 -30.66 -0.46
CA PRO A 165 8.50 -31.87 -1.24
C PRO A 165 8.15 -31.62 -2.71
N TYR A 166 7.68 -30.42 -3.06
CA TYR A 166 7.24 -30.07 -4.43
C TYR A 166 8.35 -29.42 -5.27
N THR A 167 9.45 -28.96 -4.64
CA THR A 167 10.58 -28.32 -5.34
C THR A 167 11.63 -29.31 -5.83
N ALA A 168 11.50 -30.59 -5.48
CA ALA A 168 12.46 -31.67 -5.85
C ALA A 168 12.33 -32.15 -7.30
N TYR A 169 11.41 -31.55 -8.10
CA TYR A 169 11.12 -31.96 -9.48
C TYR A 169 11.29 -30.82 -10.51
N ALA A 170 12.06 -29.77 -10.22
CA ALA A 170 12.37 -28.70 -11.15
C ALA A 170 13.80 -28.81 -11.68
#